data_552720e4b5c985d6c7f133fc9fcf50d1
#
_entry.id   552720e4b5c985d6c7f133fc9fcf50d1
#
_cell.length_a   1.000
_cell.length_b   1.000
_cell.length_c   1.000
_cell.angle_alpha   90.00
_cell.angle_beta   90.00
_cell.angle_gamma   90.00
#
_symmetry.space_group_name_H-M   'P 1'
#
loop_
_entity.id
_entity.type
_entity.pdbx_description
1 polymer ?
#
loop_
_entity_poly.entity_id
_entity_poly.type
_entity_poly.pdbx_seq_one_letter_code
_entity_poly.pdbx_strand_id
1 'polypeptide(L)'
;MSLCGQYRLTRLFVYLGLLIMGGMSAPAAAQDRYVLAFGDSLTAGYGLRSGEGFAPQLEDTLRRNGIRAHVINAGVSGNTAGQGRTRLKWTLDGLKVKPDLAIVALGANDMLRGLPPSRTREDLDAIMAEFKRRDIPVVLAGMFAPPNLGLRYMTEFNSIFPDLARKYGAPLYPFFLAGVVGDPKLNLPDRVHPNFQGVKKMVSGIAPTIIRALQD
;
A
#
# COMPACT_ATOMS: atom_id res chain seq x y z
N MET A 1 53.35 -24.76 53.02
CA MET A 1 51.97 -24.78 52.45
C MET A 1 51.88 -23.67 51.40
N SER A 2 51.61 -24.05 50.18
CA SER A 2 51.93 -23.30 48.94
C SER A 2 50.93 -22.25 48.63
N LEU A 3 51.36 -20.98 48.45
CA LEU A 3 50.60 -19.80 48.01
C LEU A 3 50.09 -19.86 46.55
N CYS A 4 50.28 -21.00 45.87
CA CYS A 4 50.03 -21.16 44.44
C CYS A 4 48.56 -21.50 44.09
N GLY A 5 47.71 -21.85 45.09
CA GLY A 5 46.29 -22.28 44.86
C GLY A 5 45.26 -21.17 44.77
N GLN A 6 45.54 -20.03 45.38
CA GLN A 6 44.54 -18.94 45.48
C GLN A 6 44.41 -18.09 44.20
N TYR A 7 45.42 -17.99 43.35
CA TYR A 7 45.39 -17.20 42.13
C TYR A 7 44.66 -17.87 40.97
N ARG A 8 44.45 -19.19 41.00
CA ARG A 8 43.72 -19.91 39.94
C ARG A 8 42.18 -19.76 40.02
N LEU A 9 41.67 -19.71 41.26
CA LEU A 9 40.22 -19.52 41.45
C LEU A 9 39.76 -18.09 41.13
N THR A 10 40.54 -17.07 41.47
CA THR A 10 40.21 -15.67 41.20
C THR A 10 40.16 -15.34 39.72
N ARG A 11 41.02 -15.99 38.89
CA ARG A 11 40.99 -15.80 37.43
C ARG A 11 39.77 -16.45 36.75
N LEU A 12 39.26 -17.56 37.30
CA LEU A 12 38.09 -18.26 36.75
C LEU A 12 36.79 -17.45 36.94
N PHE A 13 36.67 -16.75 38.07
CA PHE A 13 35.49 -15.89 38.31
C PHE A 13 35.49 -14.58 37.50
N VAL A 14 36.65 -14.04 37.16
CA VAL A 14 36.76 -12.84 36.31
C VAL A 14 36.37 -13.14 34.86
N TYR A 15 36.72 -14.33 34.33
CA TYR A 15 36.31 -14.74 32.98
C TYR A 15 34.84 -15.17 32.89
N LEU A 16 34.23 -15.66 33.97
CA LEU A 16 32.82 -16.02 33.99
C LEU A 16 31.91 -14.77 34.08
N GLY A 17 32.40 -13.69 34.70
CA GLY A 17 31.70 -12.38 34.77
C GLY A 17 31.72 -11.62 33.45
N LEU A 18 32.67 -11.82 32.55
CA LEU A 18 32.77 -11.16 31.25
C LEU A 18 31.93 -11.82 30.15
N LEU A 19 31.45 -13.05 30.36
CA LEU A 19 30.63 -13.78 29.37
C LEU A 19 29.10 -13.50 29.48
N ILE A 20 28.66 -12.77 30.52
CA ILE A 20 27.23 -12.44 30.72
C ILE A 20 26.88 -11.04 30.24
N MET A 21 27.82 -10.24 29.74
CA MET A 21 27.52 -9.03 28.94
C MET A 21 27.21 -9.37 27.48
N GLY A 22 26.53 -10.49 27.22
CA GLY A 22 25.90 -10.83 25.95
C GLY A 22 24.77 -9.86 25.69
N GLY A 23 24.97 -9.00 24.68
CA GLY A 23 24.17 -7.87 24.31
C GLY A 23 22.68 -8.06 24.45
N MET A 24 22.08 -7.37 25.36
CA MET A 24 20.70 -6.93 25.23
C MET A 24 20.68 -5.96 24.06
N SER A 25 20.53 -6.48 22.84
CA SER A 25 20.15 -5.65 21.69
C SER A 25 18.87 -4.94 22.08
N ALA A 26 18.97 -3.67 22.38
CA ALA A 26 17.78 -2.84 22.55
C ALA A 26 16.90 -3.07 21.31
N PRO A 27 15.59 -3.32 21.44
CA PRO A 27 14.74 -3.43 20.29
C PRO A 27 14.91 -2.16 19.46
N ALA A 28 15.32 -2.32 18.19
CA ALA A 28 15.43 -1.19 17.27
C ALA A 28 14.10 -0.46 17.32
N ALA A 29 14.12 0.81 17.69
CA ALA A 29 12.90 1.61 17.74
C ALA A 29 12.20 1.49 16.39
N ALA A 30 10.96 1.00 16.38
CA ALA A 30 10.20 0.81 15.15
C ALA A 30 10.17 2.14 14.39
N GLN A 31 10.75 2.14 13.19
CA GLN A 31 10.82 3.33 12.34
C GLN A 31 9.42 3.67 11.81
N ASP A 32 9.10 4.96 11.73
CA ASP A 32 7.87 5.40 11.09
C ASP A 32 7.89 5.04 9.60
N ARG A 33 6.77 4.53 9.09
CA ARG A 33 6.57 4.15 7.69
C ARG A 33 5.57 5.07 7.03
N TYR A 34 5.94 5.66 5.92
CA TYR A 34 5.11 6.58 5.15
C TYR A 34 4.54 5.88 3.93
N VAL A 35 3.22 5.73 3.86
CA VAL A 35 2.51 5.07 2.76
C VAL A 35 1.72 6.11 1.98
N LEU A 36 1.99 6.24 0.68
CA LEU A 36 1.23 7.12 -0.19
C LEU A 36 0.06 6.36 -0.82
N ALA A 37 -1.17 6.72 -0.51
CA ALA A 37 -2.36 6.22 -1.19
C ALA A 37 -2.69 7.14 -2.38
N PHE A 38 -2.28 6.74 -3.59
CA PHE A 38 -2.45 7.50 -4.84
C PHE A 38 -3.55 6.88 -5.69
N GLY A 39 -4.67 7.58 -5.85
CA GLY A 39 -5.85 7.03 -6.51
C GLY A 39 -6.93 8.06 -6.85
N ASP A 40 -8.13 7.54 -7.00
CA ASP A 40 -9.33 8.29 -7.35
C ASP A 40 -10.28 8.50 -6.14
N SER A 41 -11.60 8.46 -6.37
CA SER A 41 -12.62 8.62 -5.33
C SER A 41 -12.60 7.52 -4.27
N LEU A 42 -12.21 6.30 -4.63
CA LEU A 42 -12.10 5.17 -3.69
C LEU A 42 -11.00 5.42 -2.66
N THR A 43 -9.92 6.05 -3.08
CA THR A 43 -8.81 6.46 -2.22
C THR A 43 -9.13 7.74 -1.46
N ALA A 44 -9.75 8.72 -2.14
CA ALA A 44 -10.09 10.01 -1.53
C ALA A 44 -11.08 9.89 -0.37
N GLY A 45 -11.94 8.86 -0.37
CA GLY A 45 -13.01 8.68 0.61
C GLY A 45 -14.27 9.49 0.24
N TYR A 46 -14.64 9.46 -1.06
CA TYR A 46 -15.80 10.17 -1.55
C TYR A 46 -17.08 9.84 -0.76
N GLY A 47 -17.83 10.87 -0.34
CA GLY A 47 -19.08 10.74 0.39
C GLY A 47 -18.97 10.28 1.85
N LEU A 48 -17.73 10.10 2.37
CA LEU A 48 -17.48 9.68 3.74
C LEU A 48 -17.06 10.86 4.62
N ARG A 49 -17.25 10.70 5.92
CA ARG A 49 -16.77 11.67 6.91
C ARG A 49 -15.25 11.58 7.05
N SER A 50 -14.67 12.64 7.63
CA SER A 50 -13.27 12.60 8.04
C SER A 50 -12.99 11.39 8.94
N GLY A 51 -11.91 10.65 8.65
CA GLY A 51 -11.55 9.44 9.38
C GLY A 51 -12.19 8.14 8.86
N GLU A 52 -13.23 8.21 8.03
CA GLU A 52 -13.94 7.02 7.54
C GLU A 52 -13.40 6.46 6.21
N GLY A 53 -12.54 7.22 5.51
CA GLY A 53 -12.00 6.86 4.21
C GLY A 53 -10.90 5.80 4.25
N PHE A 54 -10.39 5.44 3.07
CA PHE A 54 -9.40 4.38 2.90
C PHE A 54 -8.10 4.65 3.68
N ALA A 55 -7.51 5.84 3.52
CA ALA A 55 -6.23 6.16 4.12
C ALA A 55 -6.24 6.07 5.67
N PRO A 56 -7.17 6.71 6.41
CA PRO A 56 -7.20 6.61 7.86
C PRO A 56 -7.51 5.19 8.36
N GLN A 57 -8.42 4.45 7.70
CA GLN A 57 -8.71 3.07 8.09
C GLN A 57 -7.52 2.13 7.83
N LEU A 58 -6.76 2.36 6.76
CA LEU A 58 -5.53 1.62 6.49
C LEU A 58 -4.46 1.94 7.54
N GLU A 59 -4.26 3.21 7.87
CA GLU A 59 -3.32 3.64 8.91
C GLU A 59 -3.60 2.95 10.24
N ASP A 60 -4.85 2.97 10.69
CA ASP A 60 -5.29 2.27 11.90
C ASP A 60 -5.04 0.76 11.83
N THR A 61 -5.25 0.17 10.66
CA THR A 61 -5.03 -1.27 10.46
C THR A 61 -3.54 -1.61 10.52
N LEU A 62 -2.69 -0.84 9.86
CA LEU A 62 -1.23 -1.02 9.92
C LEU A 62 -0.70 -0.85 11.35
N ARG A 63 -1.17 0.17 12.07
CA ARG A 63 -0.78 0.41 13.47
C ARG A 63 -1.20 -0.73 14.39
N ARG A 64 -2.40 -1.29 14.23
CA ARG A 64 -2.85 -2.48 14.98
C ARG A 64 -2.01 -3.72 14.67
N ASN A 65 -1.35 -3.77 13.53
CA ASN A 65 -0.40 -4.81 13.16
C ASN A 65 1.06 -4.47 13.53
N GLY A 66 1.28 -3.50 14.42
CA GLY A 66 2.60 -3.15 14.94
C GLY A 66 3.46 -2.28 14.02
N ILE A 67 2.93 -1.78 12.92
CA ILE A 67 3.64 -0.90 11.99
C ILE A 67 3.31 0.56 12.33
N ARG A 68 4.30 1.36 12.69
CA ARG A 68 4.13 2.82 12.93
C ARG A 68 3.94 3.53 11.58
N ALA A 69 2.75 3.37 11.01
CA ALA A 69 2.43 3.90 9.70
C ALA A 69 1.81 5.29 9.74
N HIS A 70 2.10 6.08 8.70
CA HIS A 70 1.43 7.31 8.33
C HIS A 70 0.95 7.17 6.89
N VAL A 71 -0.36 7.16 6.67
CA VAL A 71 -0.95 6.97 5.34
C VAL A 71 -1.38 8.32 4.78
N ILE A 72 -0.65 8.77 3.75
CA ILE A 72 -0.88 10.04 3.06
C ILE A 72 -1.96 9.80 1.99
N ASN A 73 -3.08 10.49 2.12
CA ASN A 73 -4.15 10.43 1.13
C ASN A 73 -3.84 11.37 -0.05
N ALA A 74 -3.57 10.79 -1.20
CA ALA A 74 -3.42 11.48 -2.48
C ALA A 74 -4.47 11.03 -3.50
N GLY A 75 -5.66 10.67 -3.04
CA GLY A 75 -6.83 10.40 -3.86
C GLY A 75 -7.48 11.69 -4.38
N VAL A 76 -7.90 11.70 -5.64
CA VAL A 76 -8.67 12.78 -6.24
C VAL A 76 -9.87 12.20 -6.95
N SER A 77 -11.07 12.49 -6.44
CA SER A 77 -12.31 11.94 -6.97
C SER A 77 -12.48 12.23 -8.47
N GLY A 78 -12.87 11.21 -9.22
CA GLY A 78 -13.09 11.28 -10.65
C GLY A 78 -11.81 11.17 -11.50
N ASN A 79 -10.62 11.07 -10.92
CA ASN A 79 -9.40 10.95 -11.71
C ASN A 79 -9.36 9.65 -12.52
N THR A 80 -9.07 9.79 -13.81
CA THR A 80 -8.59 8.71 -14.68
C THR A 80 -7.12 8.45 -14.45
N ALA A 81 -6.59 7.37 -15.00
CA ALA A 81 -5.15 7.08 -15.00
C ALA A 81 -4.35 8.25 -15.63
N GLY A 82 -4.83 8.82 -16.75
CA GLY A 82 -4.21 9.96 -17.41
C GLY A 82 -4.16 11.22 -16.54
N GLN A 83 -5.24 11.52 -15.81
CA GLN A 83 -5.26 12.65 -14.86
C GLN A 83 -4.33 12.39 -13.67
N GLY A 84 -4.28 11.15 -13.18
CA GLY A 84 -3.31 10.72 -12.18
C GLY A 84 -1.87 10.92 -12.66
N ARG A 85 -1.52 10.45 -13.87
CA ARG A 85 -0.22 10.66 -14.49
C ARG A 85 0.17 12.13 -14.53
N THR A 86 -0.75 13.00 -14.94
CA THR A 86 -0.49 14.44 -15.07
C THR A 86 -0.10 15.09 -13.73
N ARG A 87 -0.75 14.71 -12.63
CA ARG A 87 -0.48 15.28 -11.31
C ARG A 87 0.59 14.57 -10.49
N LEU A 88 1.04 13.38 -10.92
CA LEU A 88 1.93 12.55 -10.11
C LEU A 88 3.21 13.27 -9.70
N LYS A 89 3.90 13.87 -10.67
CA LYS A 89 5.15 14.60 -10.39
C LYS A 89 4.94 15.69 -9.34
N TRP A 90 3.93 16.52 -9.52
CA TRP A 90 3.59 17.59 -8.57
C TRP A 90 3.23 17.03 -7.19
N THR A 91 2.45 15.94 -7.14
CA THR A 91 2.09 15.27 -5.87
C THR A 91 3.34 14.82 -5.13
N LEU A 92 4.26 14.13 -5.81
CA LEU A 92 5.47 13.60 -5.20
C LEU A 92 6.46 14.70 -4.77
N ASP A 93 6.58 15.77 -5.56
CA ASP A 93 7.45 16.89 -5.25
C ASP A 93 6.95 17.71 -4.05
N GLY A 94 5.64 17.70 -3.79
CA GLY A 94 5.01 18.38 -2.65
C GLY A 94 5.08 17.61 -1.33
N LEU A 95 5.54 16.36 -1.32
CA LEU A 95 5.65 15.56 -0.10
C LEU A 95 6.82 16.05 0.77
N LYS A 96 6.58 16.14 2.07
CA LYS A 96 7.62 16.47 3.05
C LYS A 96 8.59 15.31 3.32
N VAL A 97 8.13 14.08 3.09
CA VAL A 97 8.87 12.85 3.34
C VAL A 97 8.70 11.93 2.14
N LYS A 98 9.79 11.29 1.69
CA LYS A 98 9.72 10.26 0.66
C LYS A 98 8.90 9.07 1.19
N PRO A 99 7.87 8.59 0.47
CA PRO A 99 7.13 7.39 0.88
C PRO A 99 8.00 6.14 0.87
N ASP A 100 7.84 5.29 1.88
CA ASP A 100 8.41 3.94 1.90
C ASP A 100 7.67 3.02 0.94
N LEU A 101 6.39 3.31 0.67
CA LEU A 101 5.52 2.53 -0.21
C LEU A 101 4.45 3.43 -0.82
N ALA A 102 4.09 3.20 -2.08
CA ALA A 102 2.90 3.78 -2.69
C ALA A 102 1.87 2.69 -2.99
N ILE A 103 0.59 3.03 -2.87
CA ILE A 103 -0.53 2.23 -3.36
C ILE A 103 -1.09 2.98 -4.55
N VAL A 104 -1.09 2.35 -5.73
CA VAL A 104 -1.67 2.93 -6.95
C VAL A 104 -3.02 2.28 -7.22
N ALA A 105 -4.10 3.06 -7.14
CA ALA A 105 -5.48 2.62 -7.31
C ALA A 105 -6.21 3.55 -8.29
N LEU A 106 -5.95 3.36 -9.57
CA LEU A 106 -6.52 4.14 -10.68
C LEU A 106 -6.98 3.20 -11.82
N GLY A 107 -7.78 3.74 -12.74
CA GLY A 107 -8.33 3.02 -13.89
C GLY A 107 -9.83 2.76 -13.80
N ALA A 108 -10.44 2.85 -12.62
CA ALA A 108 -11.89 2.69 -12.48
C ALA A 108 -12.66 3.74 -13.31
N ASN A 109 -12.25 4.99 -13.26
CA ASN A 109 -12.88 6.06 -14.03
C ASN A 109 -12.63 5.94 -15.55
N ASP A 110 -11.49 5.37 -15.95
CA ASP A 110 -11.23 5.07 -17.36
C ASP A 110 -12.25 4.06 -17.87
N MET A 111 -12.44 2.98 -17.14
CA MET A 111 -13.42 1.94 -17.43
C MET A 111 -14.86 2.48 -17.44
N LEU A 112 -15.27 3.24 -16.41
CA LEU A 112 -16.61 3.82 -16.31
C LEU A 112 -16.93 4.79 -17.45
N ARG A 113 -15.92 5.45 -18.01
CA ARG A 113 -16.04 6.36 -19.15
C ARG A 113 -15.82 5.68 -20.49
N GLY A 114 -15.60 4.38 -20.53
CA GLY A 114 -15.35 3.63 -21.75
C GLY A 114 -14.07 4.04 -22.48
N LEU A 115 -13.06 4.56 -21.79
CA LEU A 115 -11.80 4.94 -22.43
C LEU A 115 -11.08 3.68 -22.95
N PRO A 116 -10.34 3.78 -24.05
CA PRO A 116 -9.61 2.63 -24.59
C PRO A 116 -8.65 2.00 -23.55
N PRO A 117 -8.69 0.69 -23.30
CA PRO A 117 -7.79 0.02 -22.34
C PRO A 117 -6.31 0.24 -22.63
N SER A 118 -5.92 0.38 -23.90
CA SER A 118 -4.55 0.74 -24.29
C SER A 118 -4.10 2.05 -23.66
N ARG A 119 -4.98 3.06 -23.64
CA ARG A 119 -4.70 4.37 -23.02
C ARG A 119 -4.50 4.25 -21.52
N THR A 120 -5.42 3.54 -20.84
CA THR A 120 -5.30 3.27 -19.41
C THR A 120 -3.98 2.56 -19.07
N ARG A 121 -3.59 1.59 -19.91
CA ARG A 121 -2.31 0.87 -19.78
C ARG A 121 -1.12 1.81 -19.90
N GLU A 122 -1.09 2.66 -20.93
CA GLU A 122 0.00 3.62 -21.15
C GLU A 122 0.16 4.60 -19.98
N ASP A 123 -0.96 5.10 -19.46
CA ASP A 123 -0.95 6.06 -18.36
C ASP A 123 -0.52 5.41 -17.03
N LEU A 124 -1.03 4.20 -16.73
CA LEU A 124 -0.58 3.43 -15.56
C LEU A 124 0.88 3.00 -15.68
N ASP A 125 1.33 2.62 -16.86
CA ASP A 125 2.74 2.28 -17.11
C ASP A 125 3.66 3.47 -16.82
N ALA A 126 3.28 4.65 -17.28
CA ALA A 126 4.02 5.89 -17.01
C ALA A 126 4.04 6.25 -15.50
N ILE A 127 2.92 6.01 -14.79
CA ILE A 127 2.85 6.19 -13.33
C ILE A 127 3.81 5.23 -12.63
N MET A 128 3.80 3.95 -12.98
CA MET A 128 4.68 2.93 -12.41
C MET A 128 6.15 3.23 -12.70
N ALA A 129 6.46 3.69 -13.92
CA ALA A 129 7.81 4.11 -14.30
C ALA A 129 8.33 5.28 -13.47
N GLU A 130 7.48 6.28 -13.17
CA GLU A 130 7.87 7.42 -12.34
C GLU A 130 8.12 7.03 -10.89
N PHE A 131 7.30 6.15 -10.30
CA PHE A 131 7.57 5.61 -8.97
C PHE A 131 8.90 4.84 -8.94
N LYS A 132 9.14 3.97 -9.93
CA LYS A 132 10.40 3.24 -10.07
C LYS A 132 11.60 4.18 -10.20
N ARG A 133 11.51 5.24 -11.01
CA ARG A 133 12.56 6.25 -11.18
C ARG A 133 12.92 6.95 -9.86
N ARG A 134 11.96 7.07 -8.95
CA ARG A 134 12.15 7.67 -7.63
C ARG A 134 12.50 6.67 -6.53
N ASP A 135 12.69 5.41 -6.88
CA ASP A 135 12.92 4.32 -5.92
C ASP A 135 11.84 4.27 -4.83
N ILE A 136 10.58 4.37 -5.24
CA ILE A 136 9.40 4.21 -4.36
C ILE A 136 8.72 2.89 -4.75
N PRO A 137 8.74 1.87 -3.89
CA PRO A 137 8.01 0.62 -4.12
C PRO A 137 6.51 0.86 -4.28
N VAL A 138 5.84 0.03 -5.09
CA VAL A 138 4.40 0.16 -5.35
C VAL A 138 3.67 -1.14 -5.07
N VAL A 139 2.56 -1.06 -4.36
CA VAL A 139 1.48 -2.06 -4.42
C VAL A 139 0.45 -1.57 -5.44
N LEU A 140 0.22 -2.36 -6.47
CA LEU A 140 -0.78 -2.04 -7.49
C LEU A 140 -2.15 -2.62 -7.07
N ALA A 141 -3.15 -1.76 -6.93
CA ALA A 141 -4.53 -2.16 -6.66
C ALA A 141 -5.30 -2.23 -7.98
N GLY A 142 -5.64 -3.45 -8.38
CA GLY A 142 -6.28 -3.72 -9.66
C GLY A 142 -7.78 -3.41 -9.67
N MET A 143 -8.32 -3.36 -10.88
CA MET A 143 -9.75 -3.18 -11.16
C MET A 143 -10.19 -4.17 -12.23
N PHE A 144 -11.45 -4.59 -12.21
CA PHE A 144 -12.03 -5.44 -13.23
C PHE A 144 -13.13 -4.72 -13.99
N ALA A 145 -13.09 -4.85 -15.30
CA ALA A 145 -14.16 -4.40 -16.17
C ALA A 145 -15.34 -5.41 -16.12
N PRO A 146 -16.58 -4.93 -15.94
CA PRO A 146 -17.75 -5.79 -15.93
C PRO A 146 -18.08 -6.32 -17.33
N PRO A 147 -18.79 -7.48 -17.45
CA PRO A 147 -19.08 -8.14 -18.74
C PRO A 147 -19.90 -7.31 -19.74
N ASN A 148 -20.70 -6.36 -19.26
CA ASN A 148 -21.52 -5.50 -20.10
C ASN A 148 -20.74 -4.53 -20.99
N LEU A 149 -19.42 -4.36 -20.75
CA LEU A 149 -18.54 -3.60 -21.64
C LEU A 149 -18.03 -4.42 -22.85
N GLY A 150 -18.43 -5.67 -22.95
CA GLY A 150 -18.05 -6.58 -24.01
C GLY A 150 -16.74 -7.33 -23.74
N LEU A 151 -16.65 -8.53 -24.29
CA LEU A 151 -15.56 -9.48 -24.02
C LEU A 151 -14.18 -8.90 -24.38
N ARG A 152 -14.09 -8.22 -25.52
CA ARG A 152 -12.83 -7.61 -25.96
C ARG A 152 -12.32 -6.57 -24.98
N TYR A 153 -13.18 -5.62 -24.60
CA TYR A 153 -12.82 -4.56 -23.63
C TYR A 153 -12.42 -5.18 -22.30
N MET A 154 -13.23 -6.11 -21.79
CA MET A 154 -12.99 -6.79 -20.53
C MET A 154 -11.62 -7.52 -20.53
N THR A 155 -11.31 -8.25 -21.60
CA THR A 155 -10.03 -8.97 -21.71
C THR A 155 -8.84 -8.02 -21.74
N GLU A 156 -8.92 -6.98 -22.59
CA GLU A 156 -7.86 -5.98 -22.71
C GLU A 156 -7.66 -5.19 -21.41
N PHE A 157 -8.74 -4.77 -20.73
CA PHE A 157 -8.68 -4.00 -19.50
C PHE A 157 -8.16 -4.84 -18.31
N ASN A 158 -8.70 -6.05 -18.14
CA ASN A 158 -8.35 -6.90 -17.01
C ASN A 158 -6.90 -7.40 -17.05
N SER A 159 -6.27 -7.42 -18.24
CA SER A 159 -4.86 -7.79 -18.39
C SER A 159 -3.89 -6.67 -17.98
N ILE A 160 -4.35 -5.41 -17.87
CA ILE A 160 -3.48 -4.25 -17.58
C ILE A 160 -2.72 -4.45 -16.26
N PHE A 161 -3.45 -4.73 -15.19
CA PHE A 161 -2.87 -4.75 -13.83
C PHE A 161 -1.88 -5.91 -13.62
N PRO A 162 -2.20 -7.17 -13.99
CA PRO A 162 -1.23 -8.28 -13.83
C PRO A 162 -0.01 -8.11 -14.73
N ASP A 163 -0.16 -7.53 -15.92
CA ASP A 163 0.97 -7.30 -16.82
C ASP A 163 1.91 -6.22 -16.27
N LEU A 164 1.36 -5.11 -15.78
CA LEU A 164 2.17 -4.05 -15.18
C LEU A 164 2.81 -4.51 -13.85
N ALA A 165 2.07 -5.23 -13.01
CA ALA A 165 2.62 -5.80 -11.78
C ALA A 165 3.85 -6.67 -12.09
N ARG A 166 3.75 -7.55 -13.09
CA ARG A 166 4.86 -8.41 -13.55
C ARG A 166 6.01 -7.58 -14.12
N LYS A 167 5.71 -6.59 -14.97
CA LYS A 167 6.73 -5.71 -15.60
C LYS A 167 7.59 -4.98 -14.58
N TYR A 168 6.97 -4.53 -13.48
CA TYR A 168 7.63 -3.73 -12.45
C TYR A 168 8.06 -4.53 -11.22
N GLY A 169 7.74 -5.83 -11.15
CA GLY A 169 7.97 -6.65 -9.95
C GLY A 169 7.14 -6.17 -8.75
N ALA A 170 6.00 -5.53 -9.01
CA ALA A 170 5.17 -4.93 -7.97
C ALA A 170 4.15 -5.94 -7.42
N PRO A 171 3.95 -6.03 -6.10
CA PRO A 171 2.83 -6.77 -5.53
C PRO A 171 1.49 -6.26 -6.11
N LEU A 172 0.63 -7.21 -6.50
CA LEU A 172 -0.70 -6.93 -7.03
C LEU A 172 -1.77 -7.32 -6.01
N TYR A 173 -2.66 -6.39 -5.67
CA TYR A 173 -3.95 -6.71 -5.10
C TYR A 173 -4.98 -6.74 -6.24
N PRO A 174 -5.48 -7.91 -6.67
CA PRO A 174 -6.10 -8.06 -7.99
C PRO A 174 -7.36 -7.23 -8.21
N PHE A 175 -8.16 -7.03 -7.14
CA PHE A 175 -9.42 -6.29 -7.25
C PHE A 175 -9.67 -5.43 -6.02
N PHE A 176 -9.52 -4.12 -6.15
CA PHE A 176 -9.61 -3.18 -5.05
C PHE A 176 -10.98 -3.19 -4.35
N LEU A 177 -12.06 -3.48 -5.09
CA LEU A 177 -13.43 -3.59 -4.58
C LEU A 177 -13.85 -5.04 -4.26
N ALA A 178 -12.91 -5.95 -4.04
CA ALA A 178 -13.21 -7.35 -3.74
C ALA A 178 -14.13 -7.47 -2.51
N GLY A 179 -15.27 -8.15 -2.70
CA GLY A 179 -16.28 -8.38 -1.67
C GLY A 179 -17.11 -7.15 -1.26
N VAL A 180 -17.02 -6.04 -2.04
CA VAL A 180 -17.77 -4.79 -1.82
C VAL A 180 -18.71 -4.50 -2.98
N VAL A 181 -18.22 -4.66 -4.21
CA VAL A 181 -19.02 -4.38 -5.41
C VAL A 181 -20.31 -5.20 -5.42
N GLY A 182 -21.43 -4.53 -5.70
CA GLY A 182 -22.75 -5.19 -5.81
C GLY A 182 -23.46 -5.44 -4.47
N ASP A 183 -22.83 -5.24 -3.33
CA ASP A 183 -23.50 -5.34 -2.02
C ASP A 183 -24.02 -3.96 -1.57
N PRO A 184 -25.36 -3.73 -1.55
CA PRO A 184 -25.93 -2.45 -1.16
C PRO A 184 -25.66 -2.08 0.30
N LYS A 185 -25.33 -3.04 1.16
CA LYS A 185 -24.98 -2.81 2.58
C LYS A 185 -23.57 -2.25 2.75
N LEU A 186 -22.72 -2.41 1.73
CA LEU A 186 -21.32 -1.99 1.72
C LEU A 186 -21.06 -0.75 0.86
N ASN A 187 -22.09 -0.28 0.15
CA ASN A 187 -21.98 0.88 -0.75
C ASN A 187 -22.88 2.04 -0.30
N LEU A 188 -22.52 3.24 -0.73
CA LEU A 188 -23.34 4.44 -0.61
C LEU A 188 -24.62 4.30 -1.49
N PRO A 189 -25.61 5.19 -1.36
CA PRO A 189 -26.84 5.14 -2.17
C PRO A 189 -26.61 5.17 -3.69
N ASP A 190 -25.47 5.70 -4.15
CA ASP A 190 -25.06 5.70 -5.56
C ASP A 190 -24.67 4.31 -6.10
N ARG A 191 -24.50 3.31 -5.22
CA ARG A 191 -24.12 1.91 -5.53
C ARG A 191 -22.78 1.77 -6.25
N VAL A 192 -21.96 2.80 -6.23
CA VAL A 192 -20.63 2.85 -6.86
C VAL A 192 -19.54 2.98 -5.80
N HIS A 193 -19.77 3.85 -4.82
CA HIS A 193 -18.76 4.15 -3.81
C HIS A 193 -19.01 3.35 -2.52
N PRO A 194 -17.97 2.76 -1.95
CA PRO A 194 -18.06 2.07 -0.66
C PRO A 194 -18.47 3.02 0.47
N ASN A 195 -19.34 2.56 1.35
CA ASN A 195 -19.59 3.22 2.62
C ASN A 195 -18.49 2.85 3.65
N PHE A 196 -18.60 3.33 4.89
CA PHE A 196 -17.62 3.03 5.94
C PHE A 196 -17.32 1.53 6.09
N GLN A 197 -18.33 0.65 6.07
CA GLN A 197 -18.15 -0.79 6.18
C GLN A 197 -17.51 -1.38 4.92
N GLY A 198 -17.87 -0.86 3.75
CA GLY A 198 -17.25 -1.24 2.48
C GLY A 198 -15.77 -0.90 2.46
N VAL A 199 -15.38 0.30 2.91
CA VAL A 199 -13.97 0.69 3.03
C VAL A 199 -13.24 -0.22 4.03
N LYS A 200 -13.85 -0.55 5.17
CA LYS A 200 -13.28 -1.49 6.12
C LYS A 200 -13.01 -2.85 5.50
N LYS A 201 -13.91 -3.33 4.64
CA LYS A 201 -13.75 -4.57 3.87
C LYS A 201 -12.61 -4.47 2.88
N MET A 202 -12.52 -3.36 2.12
CA MET A 202 -11.40 -3.11 1.19
C MET A 202 -10.05 -3.13 1.92
N VAL A 203 -9.95 -2.37 3.03
CA VAL A 203 -8.73 -2.31 3.84
C VAL A 203 -8.34 -3.69 4.35
N SER A 204 -9.29 -4.46 4.90
CA SER A 204 -9.00 -5.82 5.40
C SER A 204 -8.47 -6.75 4.30
N GLY A 205 -8.90 -6.55 3.05
CA GLY A 205 -8.44 -7.34 1.91
C GLY A 205 -7.03 -6.99 1.45
N ILE A 206 -6.72 -5.70 1.32
CA ILE A 206 -5.43 -5.25 0.77
C ILE A 206 -4.31 -5.19 1.83
N ALA A 207 -4.65 -4.96 3.10
CA ALA A 207 -3.66 -4.77 4.16
C ALA A 207 -2.59 -5.87 4.25
N PRO A 208 -2.91 -7.18 4.11
CA PRO A 208 -1.87 -8.22 4.13
C PRO A 208 -0.82 -8.05 3.04
N THR A 209 -1.21 -7.56 1.85
CA THR A 209 -0.27 -7.29 0.75
C THR A 209 0.61 -6.09 1.06
N ILE A 210 0.03 -5.02 1.65
CA ILE A 210 0.77 -3.83 2.05
C ILE A 210 1.75 -4.14 3.19
N ILE A 211 1.32 -4.91 4.19
CA ILE A 211 2.17 -5.31 5.32
C ILE A 211 3.41 -6.05 4.82
N ARG A 212 3.25 -7.04 3.95
CA ARG A 212 4.39 -7.76 3.34
C ARG A 212 5.31 -6.80 2.59
N ALA A 213 4.77 -5.94 1.74
CA ALA A 213 5.57 -5.00 0.96
C ALA A 213 6.30 -3.93 1.80
N LEU A 214 5.92 -3.72 3.06
CA LEU A 214 6.63 -2.84 4.00
C LEU A 214 7.72 -3.57 4.81
N GLN A 215 7.73 -4.91 4.77
CA GLN A 215 8.68 -5.76 5.49
C GLN A 215 9.84 -6.24 4.59
N ASP A 216 9.62 -6.26 3.26
CA ASP A 216 10.62 -6.58 2.24
C ASP A 216 11.57 -5.38 2.01
#